data_fa863e253dcd7b3b102b81ff90a917bf
#
_entry.id   fa863e253dcd7b3b102b81ff90a917bf
#
_cell.length_a   1.000
_cell.length_b   1.000
_cell.length_c   1.000
_cell.angle_alpha   90.00
_cell.angle_beta   90.00
_cell.angle_gamma   90.00
#
_symmetry.space_group_name_H-M   'P 1'
#
loop_
_entity.id
_entity.type
_entity.pdbx_description
1 polymer ?
#
loop_
_entity_poly.entity_id
_entity_poly.type
_entity_poly.pdbx_seq_one_letter_code
_entity_poly.pdbx_strand_id
1 'polypeptide(L)'
;ALKELFPEERLIFCGFGDLKNTLALVDAAVIEKEKMPRWVRFGLRLLLRSLATIRIIGNVSEERVNSTYNTKMMRGLVPGFYLLIPSFFQNEDITSRLNPKFEIRRALHEKAFAWLDSRNIPSRSSNLVFVHVRRGDFLSWPSREYPAVLDKSWYFQAMDQIRSQVDNPLFLLLTDDIYYAEDCFGDQPDIFISDNDQFIDLAL
;
A
#
# COMPACT_ATOMS: atom_id res chain seq x y z
N ALA A 1 -5.29 10.77 -6.32
CA ALA A 1 -6.72 10.55 -6.10
C ALA A 1 -7.39 11.73 -5.42
N LEU A 2 -7.18 11.90 -4.11
CA LEU A 2 -7.88 12.96 -3.36
C LEU A 2 -7.57 14.36 -3.89
N LYS A 3 -6.33 14.65 -4.32
CA LYS A 3 -5.96 15.95 -4.85
C LYS A 3 -6.59 16.23 -6.23
N GLU A 4 -6.84 15.22 -7.04
CA GLU A 4 -7.58 15.37 -8.31
C GLU A 4 -9.07 15.58 -8.10
N LEU A 5 -9.64 14.94 -7.08
CA LEU A 5 -11.02 15.20 -6.67
C LEU A 5 -11.20 16.59 -6.04
N PHE A 6 -10.14 17.10 -5.39
CA PHE A 6 -10.13 18.35 -4.63
C PHE A 6 -8.86 19.15 -4.91
N PRO A 7 -8.68 19.69 -6.14
CA PRO A 7 -7.43 20.33 -6.56
C PRO A 7 -7.08 21.57 -5.73
N GLU A 8 -8.07 22.30 -5.26
CA GLU A 8 -7.90 23.53 -4.49
C GLU A 8 -7.75 23.30 -2.98
N GLU A 9 -8.01 22.06 -2.50
CA GLU A 9 -8.04 21.77 -1.08
C GLU A 9 -6.65 21.41 -0.54
N ARG A 10 -6.34 21.87 0.67
CA ARG A 10 -5.15 21.43 1.40
C ARG A 10 -5.43 20.10 2.09
N LEU A 11 -4.63 19.10 1.76
CA LEU A 11 -4.74 17.78 2.36
C LEU A 11 -3.89 17.71 3.63
N ILE A 12 -4.48 17.18 4.70
CA ILE A 12 -3.79 16.88 5.95
C ILE A 12 -4.02 15.39 6.25
N PHE A 13 -2.95 14.61 6.27
CA PHE A 13 -2.99 13.20 6.63
C PHE A 13 -2.59 13.01 8.09
N CYS A 14 -3.44 12.31 8.84
CA CYS A 14 -3.15 11.94 10.22
C CYS A 14 -2.84 10.45 10.30
N GLY A 15 -1.62 10.10 10.68
CA GLY A 15 -1.22 8.71 10.90
C GLY A 15 -0.68 7.96 9.67
N PHE A 16 -0.30 8.68 8.62
CA PHE A 16 0.32 8.14 7.40
C PHE A 16 1.77 8.62 7.27
N GLY A 17 2.56 8.46 8.34
CA GLY A 17 3.99 8.81 8.34
C GLY A 17 4.75 8.17 7.18
N ASP A 18 4.36 6.94 6.83
CA ASP A 18 4.96 6.16 5.75
C ASP A 18 4.84 6.84 4.38
N LEU A 19 3.74 7.54 4.08
CA LEU A 19 3.60 8.28 2.82
C LEU A 19 4.71 9.32 2.64
N LYS A 20 5.08 10.02 3.72
CA LYS A 20 6.15 11.02 3.68
C LYS A 20 7.52 10.39 3.46
N ASN A 21 7.72 9.18 3.93
CA ASN A 21 8.97 8.45 3.81
C ASN A 21 9.15 7.82 2.43
N THR A 22 8.05 7.48 1.77
CA THR A 22 8.02 6.74 0.52
C THR A 22 7.91 7.63 -0.72
N LEU A 23 7.00 8.61 -0.70
CA LEU A 23 6.70 9.42 -1.88
C LEU A 23 7.54 10.70 -1.94
N ALA A 24 7.99 11.06 -3.14
CA ALA A 24 8.79 12.26 -3.39
C ALA A 24 7.97 13.54 -3.26
N LEU A 25 6.74 13.54 -3.77
CA LEU A 25 5.83 14.67 -3.75
C LEU A 25 4.57 14.32 -2.96
N VAL A 26 4.47 14.89 -1.78
CA VAL A 26 3.22 14.90 -1.03
C VAL A 26 2.83 16.36 -0.83
N ASP A 27 1.98 16.88 -1.72
CA ASP A 27 1.34 18.20 -1.53
C ASP A 27 0.28 18.10 -0.43
N ALA A 28 0.73 17.71 0.75
CA ALA A 28 -0.10 17.50 1.91
C ALA A 28 0.71 17.63 3.20
N ALA A 29 0.10 18.14 4.25
CA ALA A 29 0.68 18.07 5.58
C ALA A 29 0.47 16.66 6.16
N VAL A 30 1.51 16.06 6.70
CA VAL A 30 1.44 14.75 7.35
C VAL A 30 1.70 14.91 8.85
N ILE A 31 0.72 14.53 9.66
CA ILE A 31 0.85 14.48 11.11
C ILE A 31 1.18 13.04 11.49
N GLU A 32 2.40 12.83 11.99
CA GLU A 32 2.90 11.52 12.38
C GLU A 32 2.18 11.02 13.65
N LYS A 33 1.53 9.87 13.51
CA LYS A 33 0.73 9.28 14.59
C LYS A 33 1.57 8.90 15.81
N GLU A 34 2.82 8.52 15.58
CA GLU A 34 3.78 8.07 16.58
C GLU A 34 4.16 9.20 17.56
N LYS A 35 4.17 10.42 17.07
CA LYS A 35 4.52 11.62 17.86
C LYS A 35 3.37 12.11 18.76
N MET A 36 2.18 11.51 18.66
CA MET A 36 1.02 11.88 19.45
C MET A 36 0.75 10.87 20.57
N PRO A 37 0.53 11.29 21.83
CA PRO A 37 0.03 10.43 22.90
C PRO A 37 -1.30 9.76 22.53
N ARG A 38 -1.53 8.53 22.99
CA ARG A 38 -2.74 7.75 22.67
C ARG A 38 -4.05 8.47 22.98
N TRP A 39 -4.11 9.16 24.12
CA TRP A 39 -5.30 9.91 24.56
C TRP A 39 -5.58 11.11 23.66
N VAL A 40 -4.54 11.82 23.18
CA VAL A 40 -4.69 12.93 22.21
C VAL A 40 -5.27 12.40 20.90
N ARG A 41 -4.75 11.28 20.40
CA ARG A 41 -5.26 10.65 19.16
C ARG A 41 -6.73 10.23 19.29
N PHE A 42 -7.09 9.66 20.43
CA PHE A 42 -8.47 9.26 20.70
C PHE A 42 -9.39 10.48 20.76
N GLY A 43 -9.03 11.51 21.56
CA GLY A 43 -9.80 12.74 21.68
C GLY A 43 -9.96 13.48 20.34
N LEU A 44 -8.88 13.61 19.56
CA LEU A 44 -8.93 14.23 18.24
C LEU A 44 -9.86 13.46 17.28
N ARG A 45 -9.77 12.12 17.27
CA ARG A 45 -10.65 11.27 16.44
C ARG A 45 -12.11 11.47 16.81
N LEU A 46 -12.42 11.50 18.11
CA LEU A 46 -13.78 11.70 18.58
C LEU A 46 -14.30 13.09 18.20
N LEU A 47 -13.50 14.13 18.43
CA LEU A 47 -13.82 15.50 18.07
C LEU A 47 -14.11 15.63 16.55
N LEU A 48 -13.20 15.16 15.69
CA LEU A 48 -13.38 15.26 14.25
C LEU A 48 -14.62 14.50 13.76
N ARG A 49 -14.89 13.32 14.32
CA ARG A 49 -16.12 12.57 14.03
C ARG A 49 -17.37 13.33 14.45
N SER A 50 -17.38 13.92 15.64
CA SER A 50 -18.49 14.72 16.13
C SER A 50 -18.75 15.94 15.24
N LEU A 51 -17.69 16.68 14.87
CA LEU A 51 -17.78 17.82 13.96
C LEU A 51 -18.31 17.44 12.56
N ALA A 52 -17.92 16.26 12.05
CA ALA A 52 -18.44 15.73 10.79
C ALA A 52 -19.91 15.30 10.90
N THR A 53 -20.30 14.68 12.04
CA THR A 53 -21.67 14.23 12.28
C THR A 53 -22.65 15.40 12.32
N ILE A 54 -22.29 16.50 13.00
CA ILE A 54 -23.10 17.73 13.07
C ILE A 54 -22.87 18.66 11.87
N ARG A 55 -22.13 18.21 10.86
CA ARG A 55 -21.86 18.92 9.60
C ARG A 55 -21.14 20.28 9.75
N ILE A 56 -20.39 20.48 10.80
CA ILE A 56 -19.48 21.64 10.87
C ILE A 56 -18.35 21.45 9.84
N ILE A 57 -17.73 20.27 9.79
CA ILE A 57 -16.83 19.89 8.70
C ILE A 57 -17.52 18.89 7.79
N GLY A 58 -17.09 18.84 6.52
CA GLY A 58 -17.59 17.85 5.57
C GLY A 58 -17.02 16.46 5.86
N ASN A 59 -17.55 15.46 5.16
CA ASN A 59 -16.96 14.13 5.13
C ASN A 59 -16.87 13.57 3.71
N VAL A 60 -15.91 12.68 3.53
CA VAL A 60 -15.73 11.88 2.31
C VAL A 60 -15.71 10.42 2.73
N SER A 61 -16.59 9.63 2.14
CA SER A 61 -16.75 8.19 2.42
C SER A 61 -16.97 7.43 1.12
N GLU A 62 -16.75 6.13 1.15
CA GLU A 62 -17.22 5.22 0.11
C GLU A 62 -18.50 4.54 0.57
N GLU A 63 -19.48 4.50 -0.30
CA GLU A 63 -20.71 3.72 -0.13
C GLU A 63 -20.74 2.62 -1.20
N ARG A 64 -21.04 1.40 -0.78
CA ARG A 64 -21.24 0.29 -1.71
C ARG A 64 -22.67 0.33 -2.22
N VAL A 65 -22.82 0.51 -3.53
CA VAL A 65 -24.10 0.50 -4.23
C VAL A 65 -24.03 -0.53 -5.34
N ASN A 66 -24.88 -1.56 -5.28
CA ASN A 66 -24.99 -2.60 -6.32
C ASN A 66 -23.64 -3.18 -6.78
N SER A 67 -22.82 -3.64 -5.83
CA SER A 67 -21.48 -4.20 -6.07
C SER A 67 -20.40 -3.21 -6.49
N THR A 68 -20.71 -1.94 -6.72
CA THR A 68 -19.74 -0.88 -6.99
C THR A 68 -19.51 0.00 -5.76
N TYR A 69 -18.32 0.58 -5.66
CA TYR A 69 -18.00 1.55 -4.61
C TYR A 69 -18.08 2.96 -5.20
N ASN A 70 -18.95 3.79 -4.64
CA ASN A 70 -19.12 5.18 -5.03
C ASN A 70 -18.57 6.11 -3.95
N THR A 71 -17.79 7.10 -4.34
CA THR A 71 -17.31 8.12 -3.42
C THR A 71 -18.42 9.13 -3.15
N LYS A 72 -18.81 9.24 -1.89
CA LYS A 72 -19.78 10.22 -1.42
C LYS A 72 -19.08 11.33 -0.65
N MET A 73 -19.34 12.55 -1.08
CA MET A 73 -18.87 13.77 -0.44
C MET A 73 -20.04 14.53 0.16
N MET A 74 -19.98 14.80 1.45
CA MET A 74 -20.93 15.68 2.12
C MET A 74 -20.21 16.95 2.59
N ARG A 75 -20.69 18.11 2.14
CA ARG A 75 -20.14 19.42 2.53
C ARG A 75 -20.55 19.78 3.96
N GLY A 76 -19.60 20.39 4.68
CA GLY A 76 -19.84 20.99 6.01
C GLY A 76 -20.10 22.49 5.91
N LEU A 77 -20.36 23.11 7.05
CA LEU A 77 -20.50 24.57 7.17
C LEU A 77 -19.17 25.30 6.95
N VAL A 78 -18.06 24.68 7.36
CA VAL A 78 -16.72 25.23 7.14
C VAL A 78 -16.21 24.70 5.81
N PRO A 79 -16.07 25.55 4.79
CA PRO A 79 -15.58 25.11 3.48
C PRO A 79 -14.11 24.69 3.55
N GLY A 80 -13.73 23.72 2.73
CA GLY A 80 -12.35 23.25 2.63
C GLY A 80 -11.90 22.27 3.71
N PHE A 81 -12.76 21.94 4.69
CA PHE A 81 -12.46 20.98 5.74
C PHE A 81 -13.32 19.73 5.61
N TYR A 82 -12.65 18.60 5.36
CA TYR A 82 -13.30 17.29 5.20
C TYR A 82 -12.61 16.24 6.05
N LEU A 83 -13.42 15.41 6.73
CA LEU A 83 -12.96 14.20 7.36
C LEU A 83 -13.06 13.06 6.36
N LEU A 84 -11.92 12.46 6.00
CA LEU A 84 -11.89 11.24 5.25
C LEU A 84 -12.23 10.06 6.18
N ILE A 85 -13.34 9.41 5.93
CA ILE A 85 -13.69 8.18 6.61
C ILE A 85 -12.84 7.07 6.00
N PRO A 86 -12.08 6.31 6.81
CA PRO A 86 -11.18 5.28 6.31
C PRO A 86 -11.92 4.31 5.38
N SER A 87 -11.46 4.24 4.16
CA SER A 87 -11.93 3.34 3.12
C SER A 87 -10.76 3.04 2.19
N PHE A 88 -10.85 1.97 1.41
CA PHE A 88 -9.79 1.60 0.49
C PHE A 88 -9.79 2.43 -0.78
N PHE A 89 -10.87 3.14 -1.09
CA PHE A 89 -11.05 3.93 -2.33
C PHE A 89 -10.68 3.14 -3.59
N GLN A 90 -11.01 1.86 -3.58
CA GLN A 90 -10.78 0.92 -4.69
C GLN A 90 -11.98 0.93 -5.63
N ASN A 91 -12.33 2.08 -6.17
CA ASN A 91 -13.38 2.13 -7.15
C ASN A 91 -12.80 2.41 -8.55
N GLU A 92 -13.42 1.81 -9.55
CA GLU A 92 -12.97 1.84 -10.93
C GLU A 92 -12.94 3.26 -11.51
N ASP A 93 -13.91 4.11 -11.13
CA ASP A 93 -13.99 5.52 -11.54
C ASP A 93 -12.81 6.35 -11.01
N ILE A 94 -12.41 6.10 -9.77
CA ILE A 94 -11.24 6.76 -9.18
C ILE A 94 -9.98 6.22 -9.84
N THR A 95 -9.86 4.92 -9.99
CA THR A 95 -8.67 4.27 -10.54
C THR A 95 -8.45 4.64 -12.00
N SER A 96 -9.50 4.71 -12.82
CA SER A 96 -9.40 5.07 -14.24
C SER A 96 -9.08 6.55 -14.47
N ARG A 97 -9.53 7.43 -13.58
CA ARG A 97 -9.22 8.88 -13.62
C ARG A 97 -7.84 9.19 -13.05
N LEU A 98 -7.34 8.30 -12.20
CA LEU A 98 -6.01 8.37 -11.66
C LEU A 98 -5.03 7.85 -12.72
N ASN A 99 -4.31 8.76 -13.32
CA ASN A 99 -2.99 8.45 -13.87
C ASN A 99 -1.98 8.79 -12.74
N PRO A 100 -1.87 7.94 -11.70
CA PRO A 100 -1.09 8.26 -10.52
C PRO A 100 0.38 8.22 -10.92
N LYS A 101 0.97 9.37 -11.09
CA LYS A 101 2.41 9.50 -11.03
C LYS A 101 2.80 9.31 -9.56
N PHE A 102 2.87 8.05 -9.13
CA PHE A 102 3.52 7.73 -7.87
C PHE A 102 5.01 7.92 -8.07
N GLU A 103 5.51 9.03 -7.61
CA GLU A 103 6.93 9.30 -7.64
C GLU A 103 7.53 8.86 -6.31
N ILE A 104 8.18 7.71 -6.32
CA ILE A 104 8.92 7.20 -5.16
C ILE A 104 10.19 8.05 -4.99
N ARG A 105 10.60 8.26 -3.74
CA ARG A 105 11.81 9.02 -3.44
C ARG A 105 13.04 8.39 -4.09
N ARG A 106 13.83 9.23 -4.75
CA ARG A 106 15.06 8.82 -5.42
C ARG A 106 16.00 8.02 -4.51
N ALA A 107 16.12 8.40 -3.25
CA ALA A 107 16.95 7.69 -2.28
C ALA A 107 16.49 6.24 -2.02
N LEU A 108 15.21 5.92 -2.19
CA LEU A 108 14.72 4.54 -2.10
C LEU A 108 15.05 3.75 -3.36
N HIS A 109 14.90 4.34 -4.54
CA HIS A 109 15.35 3.72 -5.79
C HIS A 109 16.84 3.41 -5.78
N GLU A 110 17.68 4.36 -5.30
CA GLU A 110 19.13 4.15 -5.20
C GLU A 110 19.47 2.96 -4.29
N LYS A 111 18.75 2.79 -3.16
CA LYS A 111 18.92 1.63 -2.27
C LYS A 111 18.42 0.34 -2.91
N ALA A 112 17.28 0.37 -3.58
CA ALA A 112 16.71 -0.78 -4.27
C ALA A 112 17.66 -1.28 -5.37
N PHE A 113 18.19 -0.38 -6.20
CA PHE A 113 19.18 -0.75 -7.23
C PHE A 113 20.48 -1.28 -6.64
N ALA A 114 21.00 -0.65 -5.57
CA ALA A 114 22.19 -1.15 -4.89
C ALA A 114 21.99 -2.56 -4.31
N TRP A 115 20.79 -2.85 -3.82
CA TRP A 115 20.44 -4.19 -3.35
C TRP A 115 20.41 -5.20 -4.49
N LEU A 116 19.76 -4.89 -5.62
CA LEU A 116 19.74 -5.76 -6.82
C LEU A 116 21.15 -6.02 -7.32
N ASP A 117 22.00 -4.99 -7.41
CA ASP A 117 23.39 -5.11 -7.85
C ASP A 117 24.19 -6.00 -6.90
N SER A 118 23.98 -5.89 -5.57
CA SER A 118 24.67 -6.72 -4.58
C SER A 118 24.33 -8.21 -4.69
N ARG A 119 23.17 -8.53 -5.23
CA ARG A 119 22.68 -9.90 -5.47
C ARG A 119 22.91 -10.37 -6.90
N ASN A 120 23.58 -9.58 -7.75
CA ASN A 120 23.76 -9.82 -9.18
C ASN A 120 22.43 -10.03 -9.93
N ILE A 121 21.37 -9.36 -9.51
CA ILE A 121 20.06 -9.39 -10.15
C ILE A 121 20.02 -8.26 -11.17
N PRO A 122 19.81 -8.54 -12.47
CA PRO A 122 19.79 -7.50 -13.49
C PRO A 122 18.54 -6.63 -13.34
N SER A 123 18.72 -5.39 -12.90
CA SER A 123 17.64 -4.42 -12.62
C SER A 123 16.77 -4.04 -13.83
N ARG A 124 17.24 -4.36 -15.05
CA ARG A 124 16.54 -4.11 -16.31
C ARG A 124 16.21 -5.39 -17.07
N SER A 125 16.15 -6.51 -16.38
CA SER A 125 15.75 -7.76 -17.01
C SER A 125 14.27 -7.73 -17.35
N SER A 126 13.92 -8.03 -18.60
CA SER A 126 12.52 -8.25 -19.00
C SER A 126 11.90 -9.50 -18.37
N ASN A 127 12.73 -10.33 -17.71
CA ASN A 127 12.34 -11.62 -17.16
C ASN A 127 12.31 -11.62 -15.63
N LEU A 128 12.37 -10.43 -14.99
CA LEU A 128 12.22 -10.28 -13.54
C LEU A 128 10.73 -10.31 -13.18
N VAL A 129 10.35 -11.25 -12.33
CA VAL A 129 8.98 -11.49 -11.89
C VAL A 129 8.87 -11.24 -10.39
N PHE A 130 8.02 -10.31 -10.00
CA PHE A 130 7.77 -10.02 -8.59
C PHE A 130 6.73 -10.98 -8.03
N VAL A 131 7.05 -11.59 -6.89
CA VAL A 131 6.16 -12.50 -6.16
C VAL A 131 5.94 -11.97 -4.76
N HIS A 132 4.71 -11.63 -4.43
CA HIS A 132 4.37 -11.12 -3.10
C HIS A 132 3.78 -12.22 -2.22
N VAL A 133 4.49 -12.59 -1.17
CA VAL A 133 4.06 -13.59 -0.19
C VAL A 133 3.68 -12.87 1.10
N ARG A 134 2.38 -12.60 1.27
CA ARG A 134 1.87 -11.94 2.47
C ARG A 134 1.31 -12.96 3.44
N ARG A 135 1.77 -12.90 4.69
CA ARG A 135 1.35 -13.79 5.77
C ARG A 135 0.89 -13.04 7.01
N GLY A 136 1.68 -12.19 7.59
CA GLY A 136 1.47 -11.37 8.76
C GLY A 136 0.04 -11.33 9.31
N ASP A 137 -0.70 -10.27 9.02
CA ASP A 137 -2.10 -10.14 9.41
C ASP A 137 -3.04 -11.13 8.70
N PHE A 138 -2.67 -11.66 7.52
CA PHE A 138 -3.47 -12.62 6.74
C PHE A 138 -3.60 -13.99 7.39
N LEU A 139 -2.69 -14.35 8.30
CA LEU A 139 -2.81 -15.56 9.12
C LEU A 139 -4.04 -15.54 10.04
N SER A 140 -4.59 -14.38 10.31
CA SER A 140 -5.77 -14.20 11.16
C SER A 140 -6.94 -13.48 10.47
N TRP A 141 -6.78 -13.05 9.22
CA TRP A 141 -7.79 -12.36 8.44
C TRP A 141 -8.32 -13.25 7.30
N PRO A 142 -9.62 -13.27 6.99
CA PRO A 142 -10.73 -12.65 7.73
C PRO A 142 -11.04 -13.32 9.06
N SER A 143 -10.58 -14.54 9.28
CA SER A 143 -10.64 -15.27 10.55
C SER A 143 -9.47 -16.25 10.68
N ARG A 144 -9.18 -16.71 11.90
CA ARG A 144 -8.14 -17.74 12.13
C ARG A 144 -8.53 -19.11 11.57
N GLU A 145 -9.81 -19.37 11.44
CA GLU A 145 -10.34 -20.63 10.89
C GLU A 145 -10.23 -20.67 9.37
N TYR A 146 -10.37 -19.51 8.72
CA TYR A 146 -10.27 -19.34 7.27
C TYR A 146 -9.32 -18.18 6.94
N PRO A 147 -8.00 -18.39 7.12
CA PRO A 147 -7.01 -17.35 6.85
C PRO A 147 -6.89 -17.07 5.35
N ALA A 148 -6.56 -15.84 4.99
CA ALA A 148 -6.39 -15.44 3.59
C ALA A 148 -4.98 -15.71 3.05
N VAL A 149 -4.23 -16.62 3.66
CA VAL A 149 -2.90 -17.03 3.18
C VAL A 149 -3.03 -18.08 2.08
N LEU A 150 -2.17 -17.99 1.09
CA LEU A 150 -2.04 -19.01 0.06
C LEU A 150 -1.05 -20.10 0.50
N ASP A 151 -1.33 -21.33 0.12
CA ASP A 151 -0.42 -22.45 0.32
C ASP A 151 0.82 -22.33 -0.58
N LYS A 152 1.98 -22.83 -0.13
CA LYS A 152 3.21 -22.79 -0.92
C LYS A 152 3.08 -23.46 -2.28
N SER A 153 2.27 -24.52 -2.39
CA SER A 153 2.04 -25.22 -3.65
C SER A 153 1.39 -24.33 -4.71
N TRP A 154 0.56 -23.38 -4.29
CA TRP A 154 -0.03 -22.40 -5.21
C TRP A 154 1.03 -21.50 -5.84
N TYR A 155 1.99 -21.03 -5.02
CA TYR A 155 3.08 -20.19 -5.53
C TYR A 155 3.97 -20.97 -6.51
N PHE A 156 4.33 -22.23 -6.18
CA PHE A 156 5.12 -23.07 -7.09
C PHE A 156 4.41 -23.31 -8.41
N GLN A 157 3.12 -23.64 -8.39
CA GLN A 157 2.33 -23.82 -9.61
C GLN A 157 2.31 -22.54 -10.47
N ALA A 158 2.12 -21.37 -9.84
CA ALA A 158 2.14 -20.09 -10.55
C ALA A 158 3.53 -19.80 -11.16
N MET A 159 4.61 -20.04 -10.41
CA MET A 159 5.98 -19.88 -10.91
C MET A 159 6.28 -20.85 -12.05
N ASP A 160 5.85 -22.11 -11.96
CA ASP A 160 6.04 -23.12 -13.01
C ASP A 160 5.28 -22.76 -14.30
N GLN A 161 4.10 -22.19 -14.16
CA GLN A 161 3.37 -21.65 -15.30
C GLN A 161 4.15 -20.50 -15.98
N ILE A 162 4.76 -19.61 -15.21
CA ILE A 162 5.60 -18.53 -15.74
C ILE A 162 6.86 -19.12 -16.39
N ARG A 163 7.54 -20.08 -15.76
CA ARG A 163 8.71 -20.77 -16.34
C ARG A 163 8.39 -21.42 -17.68
N SER A 164 7.15 -21.86 -17.91
CA SER A 164 6.74 -22.43 -19.19
C SER A 164 6.53 -21.40 -20.31
N GLN A 165 6.43 -20.10 -19.98
CA GLN A 165 6.10 -19.03 -20.90
C GLN A 165 7.21 -17.99 -21.07
N VAL A 166 8.12 -17.91 -20.11
CA VAL A 166 9.20 -16.91 -20.08
C VAL A 166 10.54 -17.62 -20.01
N ASP A 167 11.44 -17.25 -20.89
CA ASP A 167 12.81 -17.81 -20.93
C ASP A 167 13.62 -17.31 -19.72
N ASN A 168 14.11 -18.24 -18.90
CA ASN A 168 14.95 -17.96 -17.73
C ASN A 168 14.39 -16.84 -16.82
N PRO A 169 13.16 -16.97 -16.29
CA PRO A 169 12.61 -15.97 -15.38
C PRO A 169 13.40 -15.97 -14.07
N LEU A 170 13.57 -14.77 -13.51
CA LEU A 170 14.09 -14.57 -12.16
C LEU A 170 12.94 -14.09 -11.27
N PHE A 171 12.71 -14.78 -10.16
CA PHE A 171 11.64 -14.44 -9.23
C PHE A 171 12.20 -13.64 -8.07
N LEU A 172 11.68 -12.42 -7.89
CA LEU A 172 11.98 -11.59 -6.74
C LEU A 172 10.82 -11.66 -5.76
N LEU A 173 11.05 -12.32 -4.64
CA LEU A 173 10.04 -12.60 -3.64
C LEU A 173 10.06 -11.54 -2.54
N LEU A 174 8.94 -10.83 -2.39
CA LEU A 174 8.70 -9.82 -1.38
C LEU A 174 7.80 -10.41 -0.30
N THR A 175 8.16 -10.26 0.98
CA THR A 175 7.41 -10.90 2.06
C THR A 175 7.45 -10.10 3.36
N ASP A 176 6.43 -10.27 4.18
CA ASP A 176 6.38 -9.83 5.57
C ASP A 176 6.74 -10.96 6.58
N ASP A 177 7.11 -12.16 6.08
CA ASP A 177 7.53 -13.33 6.85
C ASP A 177 8.75 -14.00 6.17
N ILE A 178 9.93 -13.43 6.43
CA ILE A 178 11.18 -13.85 5.78
C ILE A 178 11.55 -15.31 6.12
N TYR A 179 11.32 -15.75 7.36
CA TYR A 179 11.63 -17.11 7.77
C TYR A 179 10.81 -18.15 7.01
N TYR A 180 9.53 -17.87 6.80
CA TYR A 180 8.69 -18.73 5.98
C TYR A 180 9.14 -18.74 4.52
N ALA A 181 9.51 -17.58 3.99
CA ALA A 181 9.96 -17.47 2.62
C ALA A 181 11.26 -18.25 2.40
N GLU A 182 12.24 -18.13 3.29
CA GLU A 182 13.50 -18.87 3.24
C GLU A 182 13.26 -20.38 3.35
N ASP A 183 12.42 -20.84 4.30
CA ASP A 183 12.10 -22.26 4.48
C ASP A 183 11.41 -22.86 3.25
N CYS A 184 10.53 -22.10 2.61
CA CYS A 184 9.74 -22.60 1.48
C CYS A 184 10.43 -22.48 0.12
N PHE A 185 11.20 -21.42 -0.11
CA PHE A 185 11.68 -21.01 -1.43
C PHE A 185 13.20 -20.82 -1.51
N GLY A 186 13.92 -20.81 -0.39
CA GLY A 186 15.35 -20.48 -0.33
C GLY A 186 16.28 -21.42 -1.12
N ASP A 187 15.86 -22.64 -1.38
CA ASP A 187 16.65 -23.63 -2.14
C ASP A 187 16.52 -23.50 -3.68
N GLN A 188 15.71 -22.56 -4.16
CA GLN A 188 15.47 -22.39 -5.60
C GLN A 188 16.49 -21.41 -6.21
N PRO A 189 17.27 -21.81 -7.24
CA PRO A 189 18.34 -20.98 -7.79
C PRO A 189 17.87 -19.75 -8.56
N ASP A 190 16.62 -19.71 -8.99
CA ASP A 190 15.98 -18.63 -9.73
C ASP A 190 15.09 -17.73 -8.84
N ILE A 191 15.09 -17.98 -7.51
CA ILE A 191 14.31 -17.17 -6.55
C ILE A 191 15.25 -16.36 -5.65
N PHE A 192 14.99 -15.06 -5.60
CA PHE A 192 15.69 -14.13 -4.72
C PHE A 192 14.68 -13.58 -3.70
N ILE A 193 14.98 -13.76 -2.43
CA ILE A 193 14.12 -13.28 -1.34
C ILE A 193 14.62 -11.92 -0.89
N SER A 194 13.75 -10.91 -0.87
CA SER A 194 14.09 -9.59 -0.37
C SER A 194 14.16 -9.60 1.16
N ASP A 195 15.29 -9.10 1.67
CA ASP A 195 15.53 -8.83 3.09
C ASP A 195 15.45 -7.33 3.42
N ASN A 196 14.87 -6.55 2.51
CA ASN A 196 14.69 -5.11 2.66
C ASN A 196 13.48 -4.77 3.52
N ASP A 197 13.40 -3.50 3.90
CA ASP A 197 12.16 -2.96 4.46
C ASP A 197 11.11 -2.70 3.36
N GLN A 198 9.85 -2.58 3.76
CA GLN A 198 8.70 -2.38 2.86
C GLN A 198 8.82 -1.15 1.95
N PHE A 199 9.64 -0.14 2.31
CA PHE A 199 9.79 1.08 1.51
C PHE A 199 10.77 0.87 0.36
N ILE A 200 11.81 0.08 0.59
CA ILE A 200 12.76 -0.35 -0.43
C ILE A 200 12.09 -1.35 -1.36
N ASP A 201 11.34 -2.31 -0.81
CA ASP A 201 10.57 -3.29 -1.60
C ASP A 201 9.57 -2.62 -2.56
N LEU A 202 8.97 -1.51 -2.15
CA LEU A 202 8.08 -0.73 -3.02
C LEU A 202 8.84 0.00 -4.15
N ALA A 203 10.15 0.21 -3.99
CA ALA A 203 11.00 0.90 -4.96
C ALA A 203 11.73 -0.06 -5.92
N LEU A 204 11.70 -1.37 -5.64
CA LEU A 204 12.16 -2.44 -6.51
C LEU A 204 11.24 -2.59 -7.72
#